data_a13c44d36ed2eb6c88571c1278d96d5c
#
_entry.id   a13c44d36ed2eb6c88571c1278d96d5c
#
_cell.length_a   1.000
_cell.length_b   1.000
_cell.length_c   1.000
_cell.angle_alpha   90.00
_cell.angle_beta   90.00
_cell.angle_gamma   90.00
#
_symmetry.space_group_name_H-M   'P 1'
#
loop_
_entity.id
_entity.type
_entity.pdbx_description
1 polymer ?
#
loop_
_entity_poly.entity_id
_entity_poly.type
_entity_poly.pdbx_seq_one_letter_code
_entity_poly.pdbx_strand_id
1 'polypeptide(L)'
;MKTAQEFLKEANEIVEKIDTLDAIKKHGSDATIFIDVRDSGDIQKTGTIKDALTIPRGFIEFAADDQTPYFNTKLNKNCEIILVCGAGGQAALSGKTLIEMGYSNVKNVGGIGDWE
;
A
#
# COMPACT_ATOMS: atom_id res chain seq x y z
N MET A 1 20.78 13.14 10.50
CA MET A 1 19.81 13.54 9.46
C MET A 1 19.62 12.40 8.50
N LYS A 2 18.37 11.97 8.25
CA LYS A 2 18.12 10.86 7.36
C LYS A 2 17.88 11.30 5.93
N THR A 3 18.39 10.54 5.00
CA THR A 3 18.13 10.74 3.58
C THR A 3 16.93 9.91 3.14
N ALA A 4 16.40 10.18 1.95
CA ALA A 4 15.32 9.37 1.38
C ALA A 4 15.73 7.91 1.27
N GLN A 5 16.99 7.64 0.90
CA GLN A 5 17.49 6.27 0.78
C GLN A 5 17.49 5.55 2.12
N GLU A 6 17.80 6.25 3.20
CA GLU A 6 17.77 5.64 4.54
C GLU A 6 16.35 5.31 4.97
N PHE A 7 15.38 6.20 4.71
CA PHE A 7 13.98 5.89 4.98
C PHE A 7 13.50 4.68 4.17
N LEU A 8 13.88 4.61 2.90
CA LEU A 8 13.49 3.48 2.04
C LEU A 8 14.13 2.18 2.50
N LYS A 9 15.40 2.22 2.89
CA LYS A 9 16.09 1.03 3.39
C LYS A 9 15.40 0.48 4.63
N GLU A 10 15.06 1.34 5.58
CA GLU A 10 14.36 0.93 6.79
C GLU A 10 13.00 0.31 6.46
N ALA A 11 12.26 0.94 5.55
CA ALA A 11 10.95 0.45 5.15
C ALA A 11 11.05 -0.92 4.47
N ASN A 12 12.01 -1.09 3.57
CA ASN A 12 12.20 -2.35 2.86
C ASN A 12 12.67 -3.50 3.76
N GLU A 13 13.29 -3.19 4.88
CA GLU A 13 13.67 -4.21 5.87
C GLU A 13 12.45 -4.73 6.64
N ILE A 14 11.41 -3.92 6.77
CA ILE A 14 10.22 -4.22 7.56
C ILE A 14 9.08 -4.76 6.70
N VAL A 15 8.88 -4.18 5.52
CA VAL A 15 7.75 -4.52 4.64
C VAL A 15 8.14 -5.66 3.71
N GLU A 16 7.40 -6.75 3.78
CA GLU A 16 7.62 -7.91 2.91
C GLU A 16 7.27 -7.55 1.47
N LYS A 17 8.06 -8.05 0.53
CA LYS A 17 7.78 -7.91 -0.91
C LYS A 17 7.01 -9.12 -1.41
N ILE A 18 6.12 -8.89 -2.38
CA ILE A 18 5.38 -9.96 -3.03
C ILE A 18 5.54 -9.78 -4.55
N ASP A 19 5.70 -10.89 -5.27
CA ASP A 19 5.78 -10.86 -6.73
C ASP A 19 4.43 -10.49 -7.32
N THR A 20 4.45 -9.83 -8.48
CA THR A 20 3.24 -9.44 -9.19
C THR A 20 2.33 -10.64 -9.46
N LEU A 21 2.90 -11.76 -9.91
CA LEU A 21 2.10 -12.96 -10.20
C LEU A 21 1.40 -13.50 -8.96
N ASP A 22 2.09 -13.51 -7.82
CA ASP A 22 1.50 -13.96 -6.56
C ASP A 22 0.41 -13.01 -6.09
N ALA A 23 0.61 -11.70 -6.28
CA ALA A 23 -0.40 -10.71 -5.91
C ALA A 23 -1.65 -10.84 -6.78
N ILE A 24 -1.48 -11.09 -8.08
CA ILE A 24 -2.61 -11.28 -9.00
C ILE A 24 -3.49 -12.45 -8.56
N LYS A 25 -2.88 -13.53 -8.05
CA LYS A 25 -3.63 -14.69 -7.57
C LYS A 25 -4.50 -14.36 -6.36
N LYS A 26 -4.16 -13.33 -5.61
CA LYS A 26 -4.91 -12.90 -4.44
C LYS A 26 -6.00 -11.89 -4.76
N HIS A 27 -6.02 -11.37 -5.97
CA HIS A 27 -7.01 -10.39 -6.40
C HIS A 27 -8.39 -11.04 -6.42
N GLY A 28 -9.36 -10.34 -5.81
CA GLY A 28 -10.71 -10.86 -5.69
C GLY A 28 -10.97 -11.65 -4.41
N SER A 29 -9.95 -11.93 -3.61
CA SER A 29 -10.12 -12.57 -2.32
C SER A 29 -10.71 -11.59 -1.29
N ASP A 30 -11.68 -12.05 -0.51
CA ASP A 30 -12.26 -11.21 0.55
C ASP A 30 -11.28 -10.91 1.68
N ALA A 31 -10.19 -11.68 1.77
CA ALA A 31 -9.20 -11.53 2.82
C ALA A 31 -8.06 -10.59 2.42
N THR A 32 -8.08 -10.05 1.21
CA THR A 32 -7.00 -9.22 0.67
C THR A 32 -7.53 -7.86 0.23
N ILE A 33 -6.82 -6.81 0.62
CA ILE A 33 -7.13 -5.43 0.25
C ILE A 33 -5.95 -4.87 -0.53
N PHE A 34 -6.20 -4.36 -1.73
CA PHE A 34 -5.18 -3.67 -2.53
C PHE A 34 -5.32 -2.17 -2.32
N ILE A 35 -4.20 -1.48 -2.10
CA ILE A 35 -4.18 -0.03 -1.95
C ILE A 35 -3.14 0.55 -2.91
N ASP A 36 -3.60 1.43 -3.79
CA ASP A 36 -2.72 2.23 -4.65
C ASP A 36 -2.41 3.52 -3.90
N VAL A 37 -1.15 3.73 -3.56
CA VAL A 37 -0.72 4.87 -2.74
C VAL A 37 -0.14 6.02 -3.56
N ARG A 38 -0.32 5.97 -4.90
CA ARG A 38 0.11 7.06 -5.78
C ARG A 38 -0.82 8.25 -5.64
N ASP A 39 -0.35 9.39 -6.12
CA ASP A 39 -1.17 10.59 -6.21
C ASP A 39 -2.29 10.39 -7.24
N SER A 40 -3.41 11.09 -7.04
CA SER A 40 -4.58 10.94 -7.91
C SER A 40 -4.29 11.27 -9.37
N GLY A 41 -3.40 12.23 -9.63
CA GLY A 41 -3.02 12.58 -11.00
C GLY A 41 -2.36 11.43 -11.75
N ASP A 42 -1.53 10.66 -11.07
CA ASP A 42 -0.89 9.49 -11.68
C ASP A 42 -1.91 8.38 -11.94
N ILE A 43 -2.82 8.18 -11.01
CA ILE A 43 -3.89 7.18 -11.17
C ILE A 43 -4.80 7.52 -12.34
N GLN A 44 -5.13 8.81 -12.52
CA GLN A 44 -5.95 9.24 -13.63
C GLN A 44 -5.31 8.95 -14.99
N LYS A 45 -3.98 9.01 -15.06
CA LYS A 45 -3.26 8.76 -16.31
C LYS A 45 -3.21 7.29 -16.70
N THR A 46 -3.08 6.40 -15.73
CA THR A 46 -2.84 4.98 -16.00
C THR A 46 -3.98 4.07 -15.58
N GLY A 47 -4.92 4.56 -14.75
CA GLY A 47 -5.84 3.69 -14.05
C GLY A 47 -5.15 2.98 -12.91
N THR A 48 -5.88 2.10 -12.23
CA THR A 48 -5.34 1.31 -11.13
C THR A 48 -5.93 -0.09 -11.15
N ILE A 49 -5.54 -0.92 -10.19
CA ILE A 49 -6.06 -2.27 -10.03
C ILE A 49 -7.55 -2.19 -9.70
N LYS A 50 -8.35 -3.03 -10.36
CA LYS A 50 -9.80 -3.07 -10.12
C LYS A 50 -10.08 -3.30 -8.64
N ASP A 51 -10.98 -2.51 -8.09
CA ASP A 51 -11.43 -2.57 -6.69
C ASP A 51 -10.35 -2.19 -5.68
N ALA A 52 -9.21 -1.69 -6.11
CA ALA A 52 -8.20 -1.19 -5.19
C ALA A 52 -8.68 0.10 -4.53
N LEU A 53 -8.35 0.26 -3.25
CA LEU A 53 -8.52 1.54 -2.59
C LEU A 53 -7.45 2.49 -3.12
N THR A 54 -7.82 3.76 -3.24
CA THR A 54 -6.88 4.78 -3.68
C THR A 54 -6.66 5.74 -2.51
N ILE A 55 -5.54 5.56 -1.82
CA ILE A 55 -5.18 6.35 -0.66
C ILE A 55 -3.76 6.85 -0.86
N PRO A 56 -3.56 8.15 -1.14
CA PRO A 56 -2.21 8.69 -1.36
C PRO A 56 -1.33 8.49 -0.14
N ARG A 57 -0.03 8.29 -0.37
CA ARG A 57 0.93 8.10 0.73
C ARG A 57 0.77 9.17 1.82
N GLY A 58 0.54 10.42 1.43
CA GLY A 58 0.41 11.52 2.38
C GLY A 58 -0.84 11.47 3.24
N PHE A 59 -1.79 10.59 2.95
CA PHE A 59 -3.05 10.49 3.69
C PHE A 59 -3.20 9.16 4.44
N ILE A 60 -2.23 8.27 4.31
CA ILE A 60 -2.38 6.90 4.80
C ILE A 60 -2.62 6.85 6.32
N GLU A 61 -1.91 7.68 7.07
CA GLU A 61 -2.06 7.69 8.53
C GLU A 61 -3.49 8.04 8.95
N PHE A 62 -4.10 8.99 8.27
CA PHE A 62 -5.46 9.43 8.59
C PHE A 62 -6.50 8.40 8.17
N ALA A 63 -6.31 7.80 7.00
CA ALA A 63 -7.25 6.81 6.49
C ALA A 63 -7.19 5.49 7.27
N ALA A 64 -6.06 5.19 7.90
CA ALA A 64 -5.85 3.93 8.61
C ALA A 64 -6.11 4.00 10.12
N ASP A 65 -6.39 5.19 10.66
CA ASP A 65 -6.65 5.38 12.08
C ASP A 65 -8.15 5.49 12.32
N ASP A 66 -8.72 4.51 13.02
CA ASP A 66 -10.16 4.47 13.31
C ASP A 66 -10.62 5.57 14.28
N GLN A 67 -9.69 6.33 14.84
CA GLN A 67 -10.02 7.48 15.70
C GLN A 67 -10.14 8.78 14.92
N THR A 68 -9.92 8.77 13.60
CA THR A 68 -10.08 9.97 12.77
C THR A 68 -11.41 9.92 12.02
N PRO A 69 -11.98 11.09 11.65
CA PRO A 69 -13.17 11.09 10.79
C PRO A 69 -12.88 10.65 9.36
N TYR A 70 -11.60 10.46 9.01
CA TYR A 70 -11.18 10.08 7.66
C TYR A 70 -10.93 8.59 7.51
N PHE A 71 -11.17 7.81 8.55
CA PHE A 71 -10.93 6.37 8.54
C PHE A 71 -11.67 5.70 7.38
N ASN A 72 -10.92 4.92 6.60
CA ASN A 72 -11.52 4.12 5.55
C ASN A 72 -12.00 2.80 6.15
N THR A 73 -13.31 2.62 6.20
CA THR A 73 -13.92 1.46 6.87
C THR A 73 -13.64 0.13 6.18
N LYS A 74 -13.10 0.15 4.98
CA LYS A 74 -12.69 -1.08 4.29
C LYS A 74 -11.37 -1.61 4.80
N LEU A 75 -10.59 -0.79 5.53
CA LEU A 75 -9.34 -1.24 6.12
C LEU A 75 -9.62 -2.10 7.35
N ASN A 76 -8.95 -3.25 7.41
CA ASN A 76 -9.14 -4.23 8.45
C ASN A 76 -7.78 -4.81 8.83
N LYS A 77 -7.45 -4.77 10.12
CA LYS A 77 -6.16 -5.25 10.62
C LYS A 77 -6.00 -6.76 10.48
N ASN A 78 -7.08 -7.48 10.28
CA ASN A 78 -7.06 -8.93 10.09
C ASN A 78 -6.89 -9.34 8.62
N CYS A 79 -6.97 -8.40 7.69
CA CYS A 79 -6.80 -8.69 6.27
C CYS A 79 -5.35 -8.51 5.83
N GLU A 80 -5.00 -9.17 4.74
CA GLU A 80 -3.75 -8.90 4.06
C GLU A 80 -3.88 -7.62 3.25
N ILE A 81 -2.92 -6.72 3.38
CA ILE A 81 -2.89 -5.47 2.62
C ILE A 81 -1.74 -5.55 1.62
N ILE A 82 -2.04 -5.35 0.35
CA ILE A 82 -1.04 -5.31 -0.72
C ILE A 82 -0.99 -3.89 -1.27
N LEU A 83 0.18 -3.27 -1.17
CA LEU A 83 0.39 -1.89 -1.58
C LEU A 83 1.06 -1.82 -2.93
N VAL A 84 0.60 -0.89 -3.76
CA VAL A 84 1.16 -0.65 -5.08
C VAL A 84 1.43 0.84 -5.29
N CYS A 85 2.48 1.14 -6.04
CA CYS A 85 2.78 2.52 -6.44
C CYS A 85 3.51 2.50 -7.79
N GLY A 86 4.20 3.59 -8.15
CA GLY A 86 4.91 3.66 -9.43
C GLY A 86 6.12 2.77 -9.51
N ALA A 87 6.96 2.79 -8.46
CA ALA A 87 8.24 2.07 -8.44
C ALA A 87 8.51 1.32 -7.13
N GLY A 88 7.57 1.31 -6.21
CA GLY A 88 7.70 0.58 -4.95
C GLY A 88 8.13 1.42 -3.75
N GLY A 89 8.65 2.62 -3.95
CA GLY A 89 9.13 3.45 -2.85
C GLY A 89 8.03 3.98 -1.94
N GLN A 90 7.00 4.57 -2.52
CA GLN A 90 5.87 5.08 -1.74
C GLN A 90 5.13 3.94 -1.06
N ALA A 91 5.03 2.77 -1.71
CA ALA A 91 4.40 1.59 -1.13
C ALA A 91 5.20 1.09 0.07
N ALA A 92 6.54 1.07 -0.02
CA ALA A 92 7.37 0.65 1.11
C ALA A 92 7.19 1.57 2.31
N LEU A 93 7.22 2.87 2.10
CA LEU A 93 7.03 3.85 3.19
C LEU A 93 5.63 3.74 3.80
N SER A 94 4.60 3.60 2.98
CA SER A 94 3.23 3.42 3.46
C SER A 94 3.09 2.13 4.25
N GLY A 95 3.73 1.05 3.78
CA GLY A 95 3.70 -0.24 4.46
C GLY A 95 4.31 -0.19 5.85
N LYS A 96 5.46 0.47 5.97
CA LYS A 96 6.09 0.65 7.29
C LYS A 96 5.16 1.38 8.24
N THR A 97 4.53 2.46 7.76
CA THR A 97 3.58 3.23 8.57
C THR A 97 2.40 2.34 9.01
N LEU A 98 1.82 1.58 8.10
CA LEU A 98 0.69 0.70 8.43
C LEU A 98 1.08 -0.35 9.46
N ILE A 99 2.28 -0.95 9.33
CA ILE A 99 2.77 -1.92 10.31
C ILE A 99 2.90 -1.27 11.69
N GLU A 100 3.44 -0.06 11.75
CA GLU A 100 3.55 0.68 13.00
C GLU A 100 2.18 1.02 13.60
N MET A 101 1.14 1.09 12.77
CA MET A 101 -0.22 1.35 13.20
C MET A 101 -1.01 0.09 13.57
N GLY A 102 -0.36 -1.08 13.51
CA GLY A 102 -0.97 -2.33 13.96
C GLY A 102 -1.48 -3.25 12.87
N TYR A 103 -1.29 -2.91 11.60
CA TYR A 103 -1.63 -3.80 10.49
C TYR A 103 -0.45 -4.77 10.31
N SER A 104 -0.67 -6.06 10.56
CA SER A 104 0.43 -7.02 10.66
C SER A 104 0.77 -7.72 9.35
N ASN A 105 -0.15 -7.77 8.40
CA ASN A 105 0.05 -8.49 7.15
C ASN A 105 0.03 -7.51 5.98
N VAL A 106 1.17 -6.86 5.76
CA VAL A 106 1.31 -5.80 4.76
C VAL A 106 2.44 -6.16 3.81
N LYS A 107 2.16 -6.10 2.51
CA LYS A 107 3.14 -6.44 1.48
C LYS A 107 3.21 -5.35 0.41
N ASN A 108 4.37 -5.24 -0.21
CA ASN A 108 4.65 -4.29 -1.29
C ASN A 108 4.82 -5.06 -2.59
N VAL A 109 3.89 -4.87 -3.53
CA VAL A 109 4.02 -5.50 -4.86
C VAL A 109 4.84 -4.65 -5.83
N GLY A 110 5.12 -3.40 -5.48
CA GLY A 110 5.96 -2.52 -6.29
C GLY A 110 5.19 -1.72 -7.31
N GLY A 111 5.67 -1.74 -8.55
CA GLY A 111 5.16 -0.86 -9.58
C GLY A 111 3.88 -1.35 -10.24
N ILE A 112 2.97 -0.40 -10.49
CA ILE A 112 1.71 -0.69 -11.19
C ILE A 112 1.95 -1.14 -12.64
N GLY A 113 3.09 -0.76 -13.23
CA GLY A 113 3.37 -1.08 -14.63
C GLY A 113 3.46 -2.56 -14.93
N ASP A 114 3.72 -3.39 -13.93
CA ASP A 114 3.80 -4.85 -14.09
C ASP A 114 2.44 -5.53 -13.92
N TRP A 115 1.42 -4.79 -13.55
CA TRP A 115 0.08 -5.33 -13.35
C TRP A 115 -0.70 -5.34 -14.66
N GLU A 116 -1.40 -6.42 -14.92
CA GLU A 116 -2.25 -6.56 -16.10
C GLU A 116 -3.71 -6.73 -15.72
#